data_bebbe944f4787e923ada5fc499bf02d4
#
_entry.id   bebbe944f4787e923ada5fc499bf02d4
#
_cell.length_a   1.000
_cell.length_b   1.000
_cell.length_c   1.000
_cell.angle_alpha   90.00
_cell.angle_beta   90.00
_cell.angle_gamma   90.00
#
_symmetry.space_group_name_H-M   'P 1'
#
loop_
_entity.id
_entity.type
_entity.pdbx_description
1 polymer ?
#
loop_
_entity_poly.entity_id
_entity_poly.type
_entity_poly.pdbx_seq_one_letter_code
_entity_poly.pdbx_strand_id
1 'polypeptide(L)'
;NGRKEDGLKAFRWILENKRYYGIRVVNISVGTTCRRAEDHRVLIAGVEQLWDAGLVVVAAAGNQGPKAGSVTAPGSSRKIITVGSSDLLTGRTAISGRGPTFECVCKPDLVAPGNHVLACAPGADNGYGVKSGTSMSTPLVAGAAALMLEKNPELTNVQIKMKLKESARDMGLPKNQQGWGELDLERFMEL
;
A
#
# COMPACT_ATOMS: atom_id res chain seq x y z
N ASN A 1 -18.15 -4.92 -0.17
CA ASN A 1 -17.37 -5.62 -1.21
C ASN A 1 -17.54 -4.86 -2.53
N GLY A 2 -16.48 -4.17 -2.98
CA GLY A 2 -16.47 -3.49 -4.26
C GLY A 2 -16.35 -4.49 -5.42
N ARG A 3 -16.92 -4.14 -6.56
CA ARG A 3 -16.74 -4.92 -7.79
C ARG A 3 -15.47 -4.46 -8.50
N LYS A 4 -14.80 -5.38 -9.20
CA LYS A 4 -13.59 -5.10 -9.99
C LYS A 4 -13.80 -3.94 -10.97
N GLU A 5 -14.96 -3.93 -11.64
CA GLU A 5 -15.35 -2.91 -12.61
C GLU A 5 -15.39 -1.51 -12.00
N ASP A 6 -15.81 -1.39 -10.74
CA ASP A 6 -15.87 -0.10 -10.03
C ASP A 6 -14.46 0.42 -9.75
N GLY A 7 -13.52 -0.49 -9.39
CA GLY A 7 -12.10 -0.15 -9.23
C GLY A 7 -11.47 0.35 -10.53
N LEU A 8 -11.74 -0.31 -11.65
CA LEU A 8 -11.21 0.09 -12.96
C LEU A 8 -11.79 1.44 -13.44
N LYS A 9 -13.09 1.70 -13.17
CA LYS A 9 -13.69 3.01 -13.42
C LYS A 9 -13.02 4.11 -12.59
N ALA A 10 -12.74 3.83 -11.30
CA ALA A 10 -12.03 4.77 -10.44
C ALA A 10 -10.61 5.07 -10.96
N PHE A 11 -9.85 4.06 -11.41
CA PHE A 11 -8.51 4.27 -11.97
C PHE A 11 -8.56 5.14 -13.23
N ARG A 12 -9.52 4.89 -14.13
CA ARG A 12 -9.72 5.73 -15.34
C ARG A 12 -10.05 7.15 -14.95
N TRP A 13 -11.01 7.35 -14.04
CA TRP A 13 -11.38 8.67 -13.56
C TRP A 13 -10.18 9.45 -12.97
N ILE A 14 -9.33 8.78 -12.17
CA ILE A 14 -8.12 9.38 -11.62
C ILE A 14 -7.18 9.83 -12.75
N LEU A 15 -6.93 8.99 -13.75
CA LEU A 15 -6.06 9.33 -14.88
C LEU A 15 -6.57 10.55 -15.66
N GLU A 16 -7.86 10.62 -15.91
CA GLU A 16 -8.51 11.72 -16.63
C GLU A 16 -8.49 13.03 -15.84
N ASN A 17 -8.62 12.95 -14.51
CA ASN A 17 -8.85 14.11 -13.65
C ASN A 17 -7.64 14.52 -12.80
N LYS A 18 -6.54 13.76 -12.80
CA LYS A 18 -5.40 14.00 -11.90
C LYS A 18 -4.80 15.41 -12.04
N ARG A 19 -4.78 15.98 -13.24
CA ARG A 19 -4.25 17.33 -13.46
C ARG A 19 -5.19 18.39 -12.89
N TYR A 20 -6.48 18.25 -13.12
CA TYR A 20 -7.48 19.20 -12.66
C TYR A 20 -7.55 19.29 -11.14
N TYR A 21 -7.49 18.13 -10.43
CA TYR A 21 -7.54 18.06 -8.97
C TYR A 21 -6.18 18.04 -8.31
N GLY A 22 -5.07 18.08 -9.04
CA GLY A 22 -3.72 18.00 -8.47
C GLY A 22 -3.43 16.68 -7.75
N ILE A 23 -4.02 15.57 -8.20
CA ILE A 23 -3.83 14.26 -7.55
C ILE A 23 -2.38 13.79 -7.74
N ARG A 24 -1.68 13.53 -6.64
CA ARG A 24 -0.31 13.04 -6.63
C ARG A 24 -0.17 11.67 -5.94
N VAL A 25 -1.02 11.34 -4.98
CA VAL A 25 -0.98 10.10 -4.20
C VAL A 25 -2.30 9.36 -4.30
N VAL A 26 -2.25 8.05 -4.51
CA VAL A 26 -3.42 7.15 -4.55
C VAL A 26 -3.24 6.06 -3.51
N ASN A 27 -4.14 6.00 -2.53
CA ASN A 27 -4.21 4.95 -1.52
C ASN A 27 -5.23 3.88 -1.92
N ILE A 28 -4.80 2.61 -1.94
CA ILE A 28 -5.63 1.45 -2.31
C ILE A 28 -5.61 0.44 -1.17
N SER A 29 -6.51 0.62 -0.22
CA SER A 29 -6.66 -0.24 0.96
C SER A 29 -7.61 -1.42 0.71
N VAL A 30 -7.63 -1.93 -0.52
CA VAL A 30 -8.42 -3.10 -0.93
C VAL A 30 -7.56 -4.11 -1.66
N GLY A 31 -7.91 -5.38 -1.56
CA GLY A 31 -7.25 -6.46 -2.27
C GLY A 31 -8.27 -7.49 -2.74
N THR A 32 -7.98 -8.19 -3.83
CA THR A 32 -8.85 -9.26 -4.30
C THR A 32 -8.49 -10.59 -3.65
N THR A 33 -9.51 -11.28 -3.16
CA THR A 33 -9.43 -12.67 -2.74
C THR A 33 -9.83 -13.64 -3.85
N CYS A 34 -10.21 -13.10 -5.02
CA CYS A 34 -10.56 -13.90 -6.19
C CYS A 34 -9.36 -14.71 -6.66
N ARG A 35 -9.56 -15.99 -6.97
CA ARG A 35 -8.51 -16.89 -7.47
C ARG A 35 -8.29 -16.82 -8.99
N ARG A 36 -9.08 -16.01 -9.70
CA ARG A 36 -8.95 -15.87 -11.16
C ARG A 36 -7.73 -15.03 -11.51
N ALA A 37 -6.77 -15.64 -12.18
CA ALA A 37 -5.52 -14.97 -12.60
C ALA A 37 -5.78 -13.75 -13.49
N GLU A 38 -6.85 -13.77 -14.31
CA GLU A 38 -7.25 -12.67 -15.17
C GLU A 38 -7.65 -11.42 -14.37
N ASP A 39 -8.43 -11.59 -13.30
CA ASP A 39 -8.84 -10.47 -12.43
C ASP A 39 -7.65 -9.81 -11.75
N HIS A 40 -6.65 -10.61 -11.36
CA HIS A 40 -5.39 -10.09 -10.81
C HIS A 40 -4.63 -9.25 -11.84
N ARG A 41 -4.46 -9.76 -13.07
CA ARG A 41 -3.73 -9.05 -14.15
C ARG A 41 -4.36 -7.71 -14.47
N VAL A 42 -5.68 -7.65 -14.57
CA VAL A 42 -6.39 -6.43 -14.90
C VAL A 42 -6.24 -5.36 -13.81
N LEU A 43 -6.33 -5.74 -12.53
CA LEU A 43 -6.10 -4.81 -11.41
C LEU A 43 -4.65 -4.36 -11.35
N ILE A 44 -3.69 -5.26 -11.56
CA ILE A 44 -2.26 -4.93 -11.60
C ILE A 44 -1.99 -3.94 -12.74
N ALA A 45 -2.48 -4.22 -13.96
CA ALA A 45 -2.32 -3.32 -15.09
C ALA A 45 -2.90 -1.92 -14.81
N GLY A 46 -4.06 -1.85 -14.15
CA GLY A 46 -4.69 -0.58 -13.79
C GLY A 46 -3.84 0.26 -12.84
N VAL A 47 -3.30 -0.33 -11.78
CA VAL A 47 -2.44 0.41 -10.83
C VAL A 47 -1.08 0.76 -11.42
N GLU A 48 -0.57 -0.05 -12.35
CA GLU A 48 0.67 0.25 -13.07
C GLU A 48 0.50 1.42 -14.04
N GLN A 49 -0.66 1.56 -14.69
CA GLN A 49 -0.99 2.74 -15.48
C GLN A 49 -1.03 4.01 -14.63
N LEU A 50 -1.57 3.95 -13.40
CA LEU A 50 -1.51 5.08 -12.45
C LEU A 50 -0.07 5.43 -12.11
N TRP A 51 0.76 4.43 -11.84
CA TRP A 51 2.18 4.60 -11.52
C TRP A 51 2.95 5.21 -12.70
N ASP A 52 2.76 4.68 -13.91
CA ASP A 52 3.42 5.16 -15.13
C ASP A 52 2.96 6.58 -15.51
N ALA A 53 1.76 6.99 -15.06
CA ALA A 53 1.28 8.36 -15.15
C ALA A 53 1.88 9.32 -14.09
N GLY A 54 2.86 8.88 -13.30
CA GLY A 54 3.60 9.66 -12.31
C GLY A 54 2.96 9.77 -10.94
N LEU A 55 1.90 8.99 -10.65
CA LEU A 55 1.25 8.99 -9.34
C LEU A 55 2.01 8.08 -8.36
N VAL A 56 2.11 8.50 -7.11
CA VAL A 56 2.52 7.62 -6.01
C VAL A 56 1.34 6.71 -5.68
N VAL A 57 1.47 5.43 -6.00
CA VAL A 57 0.42 4.43 -5.75
C VAL A 57 0.84 3.54 -4.59
N VAL A 58 0.04 3.56 -3.52
CA VAL A 58 0.27 2.78 -2.30
C VAL A 58 -0.87 1.78 -2.12
N ALA A 59 -0.55 0.49 -2.03
CA ALA A 59 -1.54 -0.57 -1.91
C ALA A 59 -1.28 -1.51 -0.73
N ALA A 60 -2.34 -2.06 -0.15
CA ALA A 60 -2.25 -3.04 0.92
C ALA A 60 -1.69 -4.38 0.42
N ALA A 61 -0.86 -5.03 1.23
CA ALA A 61 -0.37 -6.39 0.96
C ALA A 61 -1.49 -7.46 1.06
N GLY A 62 -2.58 -7.12 1.75
CA GLY A 62 -3.68 -8.04 2.04
C GLY A 62 -3.52 -8.78 3.37
N ASN A 63 -4.60 -9.42 3.80
CA ASN A 63 -4.71 -10.07 5.11
C ASN A 63 -4.84 -11.60 4.99
N GLN A 64 -4.18 -12.19 3.98
CA GLN A 64 -4.19 -13.63 3.72
C GLN A 64 -2.94 -14.36 4.26
N GLY A 65 -2.09 -13.64 5.02
CA GLY A 65 -0.94 -14.21 5.73
C GLY A 65 -1.36 -15.17 6.85
N PRO A 66 -0.40 -15.79 7.53
CA PRO A 66 1.06 -15.62 7.44
C PRO A 66 1.75 -16.49 6.37
N LYS A 67 1.02 -17.16 5.51
CA LYS A 67 1.56 -18.07 4.50
C LYS A 67 2.37 -17.30 3.45
N ALA A 68 3.51 -17.85 3.01
CA ALA A 68 4.24 -17.31 1.86
C ALA A 68 3.36 -17.31 0.59
N GLY A 69 3.56 -16.31 -0.27
CA GLY A 69 2.75 -16.16 -1.47
C GLY A 69 1.34 -15.61 -1.23
N SER A 70 1.09 -14.99 -0.07
CA SER A 70 -0.24 -14.51 0.33
C SER A 70 -0.50 -13.02 0.04
N VAL A 71 0.43 -12.33 -0.64
CA VAL A 71 0.18 -10.96 -1.10
C VAL A 71 -0.91 -10.94 -2.17
N THR A 72 -1.91 -10.09 -1.98
CA THR A 72 -3.08 -10.01 -2.87
C THR A 72 -2.91 -8.91 -3.92
N ALA A 73 -3.55 -9.06 -5.09
CA ALA A 73 -3.60 -7.99 -6.07
C ALA A 73 -4.54 -6.85 -5.59
N PRO A 74 -4.22 -5.57 -5.88
CA PRO A 74 -3.13 -5.09 -6.74
C PRO A 74 -1.76 -4.98 -6.04
N GLY A 75 -1.65 -5.24 -4.73
CA GLY A 75 -0.40 -5.14 -3.96
C GLY A 75 0.73 -6.06 -4.47
N SER A 76 0.42 -7.07 -5.27
CA SER A 76 1.42 -7.94 -5.90
C SER A 76 2.15 -7.31 -7.09
N SER A 77 1.75 -6.12 -7.57
CA SER A 77 2.48 -5.39 -8.62
C SER A 77 3.91 -5.06 -8.18
N ARG A 78 4.87 -5.27 -9.08
CA ARG A 78 6.28 -4.93 -8.83
C ARG A 78 6.56 -3.42 -8.82
N LYS A 79 5.75 -2.60 -9.48
CA LYS A 79 5.98 -1.17 -9.66
C LYS A 79 5.58 -0.35 -8.44
N ILE A 80 4.36 -0.54 -7.95
CA ILE A 80 3.75 0.29 -6.90
C ILE A 80 4.36 0.02 -5.51
N ILE A 81 4.02 0.85 -4.53
CA ILE A 81 4.41 0.68 -3.13
C ILE A 81 3.39 -0.23 -2.46
N THR A 82 3.85 -1.38 -1.93
CA THR A 82 3.01 -2.35 -1.24
C THR A 82 3.32 -2.35 0.24
N VAL A 83 2.28 -2.20 1.06
CA VAL A 83 2.42 -2.02 2.52
C VAL A 83 1.84 -3.22 3.27
N GLY A 84 2.66 -3.84 4.10
CA GLY A 84 2.24 -4.81 5.11
C GLY A 84 1.99 -4.15 6.47
N SER A 85 1.54 -4.94 7.45
CA SER A 85 1.33 -4.45 8.82
C SER A 85 2.43 -4.95 9.74
N SER A 86 3.19 -4.04 10.39
CA SER A 86 4.36 -4.37 11.22
C SER A 86 4.00 -5.17 12.47
N ASP A 87 2.85 -4.91 13.04
CA ASP A 87 2.32 -5.52 14.27
C ASP A 87 1.39 -6.73 14.01
N LEU A 88 1.20 -7.12 12.75
CA LEU A 88 0.45 -8.32 12.33
C LEU A 88 1.32 -9.30 11.52
N LEU A 89 2.64 -9.29 11.74
CA LEU A 89 3.62 -10.15 11.06
C LEU A 89 3.83 -11.50 11.77
N THR A 90 3.75 -11.52 13.10
CA THR A 90 4.11 -12.69 13.91
C THR A 90 3.01 -13.03 14.92
N GLY A 91 3.12 -14.19 15.53
CA GLY A 91 2.19 -14.63 16.56
C GLY A 91 0.83 -15.11 16.02
N ARG A 92 -0.15 -15.22 16.92
CA ARG A 92 -1.50 -15.75 16.61
C ARG A 92 -2.34 -14.80 15.74
N THR A 93 -2.00 -13.51 15.71
CA THR A 93 -2.68 -12.47 14.95
C THR A 93 -2.01 -12.19 13.60
N ALA A 94 -1.03 -12.99 13.20
CA ALA A 94 -0.28 -12.80 11.96
C ALA A 94 -1.18 -13.01 10.73
N ILE A 95 -1.59 -11.91 10.11
CA ILE A 95 -2.44 -11.89 8.91
C ILE A 95 -1.83 -11.11 7.75
N SER A 96 -0.77 -10.32 7.98
CA SER A 96 -0.14 -9.52 6.93
C SER A 96 0.33 -10.40 5.76
N GLY A 97 -0.01 -10.01 4.54
CA GLY A 97 0.39 -10.72 3.32
C GLY A 97 1.91 -10.78 3.17
N ARG A 98 2.44 -11.93 2.75
CA ARG A 98 3.87 -12.22 2.60
C ARG A 98 4.21 -12.67 1.19
N GLY A 99 5.34 -12.16 0.69
CA GLY A 99 5.92 -12.66 -0.55
C GLY A 99 6.58 -14.04 -0.44
N PRO A 100 7.22 -14.48 -1.53
CA PRO A 100 7.25 -13.81 -2.82
C PRO A 100 5.89 -13.85 -3.52
N THR A 101 5.66 -12.94 -4.49
CA THR A 101 4.50 -13.03 -5.39
C THR A 101 4.66 -14.19 -6.37
N PHE A 102 3.60 -14.49 -7.13
CA PHE A 102 3.66 -15.52 -8.18
C PHE A 102 4.78 -15.26 -9.20
N GLU A 103 5.10 -13.98 -9.44
CA GLU A 103 6.21 -13.56 -10.34
C GLU A 103 7.57 -13.48 -9.60
N CYS A 104 7.72 -14.14 -8.46
CA CYS A 104 8.91 -14.14 -7.63
C CYS A 104 9.39 -12.74 -7.18
N VAL A 105 8.47 -11.77 -7.06
CA VAL A 105 8.79 -10.44 -6.54
C VAL A 105 8.72 -10.47 -5.01
N CYS A 106 9.76 -9.95 -4.35
CA CYS A 106 9.76 -9.78 -2.91
C CYS A 106 8.78 -8.64 -2.53
N LYS A 107 7.73 -8.97 -1.80
CA LYS A 107 6.70 -8.07 -1.26
C LYS A 107 6.36 -8.46 0.18
N PRO A 108 5.86 -7.54 1.02
CA PRO A 108 5.60 -6.11 0.77
C PRO A 108 6.91 -5.33 0.52
N ASP A 109 6.81 -4.06 0.06
CA ASP A 109 7.98 -3.18 -0.05
C ASP A 109 8.43 -2.70 1.34
N LEU A 110 7.47 -2.34 2.21
CA LEU A 110 7.70 -1.96 3.60
C LEU A 110 6.47 -2.30 4.44
N VAL A 111 6.59 -2.11 5.76
CA VAL A 111 5.48 -2.28 6.70
C VAL A 111 5.25 -1.00 7.50
N ALA A 112 4.06 -0.87 8.06
CA ALA A 112 3.68 0.19 8.99
C ALA A 112 2.68 -0.36 10.02
N PRO A 113 2.45 0.29 11.19
CA PRO A 113 1.46 -0.13 12.15
C PRO A 113 0.07 -0.31 11.54
N GLY A 114 -0.64 -1.36 11.92
CA GLY A 114 -1.96 -1.67 11.35
C GLY A 114 -2.85 -2.49 12.28
N ASN A 115 -2.50 -2.60 13.55
CA ASN A 115 -3.29 -3.31 14.55
C ASN A 115 -3.91 -2.31 15.53
N HIS A 116 -5.23 -2.42 15.77
CA HIS A 116 -5.97 -1.53 16.65
C HIS A 116 -5.82 -0.04 16.33
N VAL A 117 -5.78 0.30 15.05
CA VAL A 117 -5.67 1.70 14.59
C VAL A 117 -7.00 2.42 14.82
N LEU A 118 -6.96 3.48 15.61
CA LEU A 118 -8.09 4.39 15.84
C LEU A 118 -8.15 5.41 14.70
N ALA A 119 -9.30 5.49 14.04
CA ALA A 119 -9.51 6.44 12.94
C ALA A 119 -10.99 6.87 12.88
N CYS A 120 -11.28 7.89 12.08
CA CYS A 120 -12.65 8.36 11.85
C CYS A 120 -13.53 7.21 11.33
N ALA A 121 -14.71 7.05 11.91
CA ALA A 121 -15.70 6.06 11.50
C ALA A 121 -16.76 6.67 10.59
N PRO A 122 -17.21 5.98 9.53
CA PRO A 122 -18.29 6.46 8.68
C PRO A 122 -19.63 6.48 9.46
N GLY A 123 -20.48 7.45 9.15
CA GLY A 123 -21.87 7.51 9.66
C GLY A 123 -22.06 8.15 11.03
N ALA A 124 -21.03 8.77 11.62
CA ALA A 124 -21.16 9.56 12.83
C ALA A 124 -20.40 10.88 12.67
N ASP A 125 -21.02 12.01 13.00
CA ASP A 125 -20.44 13.37 12.81
C ASP A 125 -19.12 13.59 13.57
N ASN A 126 -18.86 12.85 14.65
CA ASN A 126 -17.61 12.88 15.42
C ASN A 126 -17.21 11.47 15.90
N GLY A 127 -17.52 10.43 15.11
CA GLY A 127 -17.26 9.04 15.49
C GLY A 127 -15.86 8.58 15.14
N TYR A 128 -15.28 7.80 16.06
CA TYR A 128 -14.03 7.09 15.85
C TYR A 128 -14.28 5.59 15.99
N GLY A 129 -13.50 4.80 15.27
CA GLY A 129 -13.56 3.33 15.32
C GLY A 129 -12.17 2.72 15.25
N VAL A 130 -12.02 1.55 15.86
CA VAL A 130 -10.77 0.79 15.86
C VAL A 130 -10.85 -0.30 14.80
N LYS A 131 -9.85 -0.39 13.95
CA LYS A 131 -9.72 -1.44 12.93
C LYS A 131 -8.29 -1.98 12.87
N SER A 132 -8.17 -3.23 12.39
CA SER A 132 -6.87 -3.89 12.18
C SER A 132 -6.77 -4.44 10.76
N GLY A 133 -5.54 -4.45 10.21
CA GLY A 133 -5.23 -5.00 8.89
C GLY A 133 -4.29 -4.11 8.10
N THR A 134 -3.72 -4.65 7.04
CA THR A 134 -2.85 -3.90 6.11
C THR A 134 -3.54 -2.70 5.47
N SER A 135 -4.87 -2.70 5.42
CA SER A 135 -5.67 -1.54 5.00
C SER A 135 -5.53 -0.33 5.91
N MET A 136 -5.08 -0.52 7.16
CA MET A 136 -4.82 0.56 8.12
C MET A 136 -3.37 1.05 8.03
N SER A 137 -2.44 0.17 7.67
CA SER A 137 -1.03 0.51 7.45
C SER A 137 -0.83 1.33 6.18
N THR A 138 -1.58 1.01 5.12
CA THR A 138 -1.44 1.62 3.79
C THR A 138 -1.62 3.15 3.82
N PRO A 139 -2.65 3.73 4.46
CA PRO A 139 -2.84 5.18 4.50
C PRO A 139 -1.76 5.92 5.31
N LEU A 140 -1.08 5.27 6.25
CA LEU A 140 0.06 5.89 6.95
C LEU A 140 1.21 6.17 5.97
N VAL A 141 1.54 5.20 5.11
CA VAL A 141 2.57 5.36 4.07
C VAL A 141 2.12 6.35 3.00
N ALA A 142 0.84 6.34 2.61
CA ALA A 142 0.29 7.31 1.66
C ALA A 142 0.33 8.74 2.22
N GLY A 143 0.03 8.92 3.51
CA GLY A 143 0.14 10.19 4.23
C GLY A 143 1.59 10.68 4.31
N ALA A 144 2.53 9.80 4.64
CA ALA A 144 3.96 10.11 4.64
C ALA A 144 4.43 10.59 3.24
N ALA A 145 4.02 9.89 2.18
CA ALA A 145 4.33 10.29 0.80
C ALA A 145 3.74 11.67 0.46
N ALA A 146 2.53 11.98 0.92
CA ALA A 146 1.89 13.28 0.71
C ALA A 146 2.65 14.42 1.43
N LEU A 147 3.07 14.21 2.67
CA LEU A 147 3.89 15.18 3.43
C LEU A 147 5.24 15.43 2.75
N MET A 148 5.89 14.37 2.24
CA MET A 148 7.15 14.52 1.51
C MET A 148 6.96 15.29 0.20
N LEU A 149 5.85 15.08 -0.50
CA LEU A 149 5.51 15.84 -1.72
C LEU A 149 5.10 17.28 -1.43
N GLU A 150 4.55 17.59 -0.25
CA GLU A 150 4.33 18.96 0.21
C GLU A 150 5.65 19.68 0.42
N LYS A 151 6.61 19.03 1.11
CA LYS A 151 7.96 19.57 1.34
C LYS A 151 8.75 19.72 0.04
N ASN A 152 8.64 18.77 -0.89
CA ASN A 152 9.38 18.69 -2.13
C ASN A 152 8.47 18.34 -3.31
N PRO A 153 7.72 19.30 -3.88
CA PRO A 153 6.70 19.05 -4.91
C PRO A 153 7.22 18.41 -6.19
N GLU A 154 8.50 18.60 -6.52
CA GLU A 154 9.12 18.11 -7.75
C GLU A 154 9.52 16.62 -7.69
N LEU A 155 9.42 15.99 -6.52
CA LEU A 155 9.79 14.58 -6.41
C LEU A 155 8.84 13.70 -7.24
N THR A 156 9.45 12.76 -7.95
CA THR A 156 8.74 11.72 -8.70
C THR A 156 8.27 10.60 -7.78
N ASN A 157 7.30 9.81 -8.23
CA ASN A 157 6.84 8.61 -7.53
C ASN A 157 7.99 7.60 -7.28
N VAL A 158 8.93 7.48 -8.21
CA VAL A 158 10.12 6.62 -8.06
C VAL A 158 11.03 7.14 -6.95
N GLN A 159 11.29 8.45 -6.89
CA GLN A 159 12.09 9.05 -5.83
C GLN A 159 11.44 8.90 -4.45
N ILE A 160 10.12 9.09 -4.35
CA ILE A 160 9.36 8.80 -3.11
C ILE A 160 9.56 7.34 -2.68
N LYS A 161 9.41 6.40 -3.62
CA LYS A 161 9.61 4.97 -3.33
C LYS A 161 11.03 4.67 -2.86
N MET A 162 12.04 5.29 -3.45
CA MET A 162 13.44 5.10 -3.04
C MET A 162 13.75 5.72 -1.68
N LYS A 163 13.20 6.90 -1.38
CA LYS A 163 13.33 7.54 -0.05
C LYS A 163 12.66 6.69 1.05
N LEU A 164 11.48 6.10 0.79
CA LEU A 164 10.85 5.14 1.71
C LEU A 164 11.74 3.92 1.98
N LYS A 165 12.42 3.41 0.95
CA LYS A 165 13.38 2.30 1.12
C LYS A 165 14.58 2.70 1.97
N GLU A 166 15.12 3.89 1.75
CA GLU A 166 16.34 4.38 2.43
C GLU A 166 16.07 4.68 3.90
N SER A 167 14.89 5.21 4.21
CA SER A 167 14.51 5.58 5.57
C SER A 167 13.95 4.42 6.40
N ALA A 168 13.48 3.33 5.79
CA ALA A 168 12.83 2.23 6.49
C ALA A 168 13.73 1.59 7.57
N ARG A 169 13.15 1.36 8.74
CA ARG A 169 13.83 0.74 9.87
C ARG A 169 13.76 -0.78 9.78
N ASP A 170 14.91 -1.45 9.68
CA ASP A 170 14.96 -2.91 9.67
C ASP A 170 14.48 -3.48 11.02
N MET A 171 13.53 -4.39 10.98
CA MET A 171 12.95 -5.06 12.15
C MET A 171 13.62 -6.42 12.44
N GLY A 172 14.65 -6.80 11.69
CA GLY A 172 15.33 -8.11 11.84
C GLY A 172 14.49 -9.29 11.34
N LEU A 173 13.45 -9.06 10.55
CA LEU A 173 12.58 -10.10 9.99
C LEU A 173 12.95 -10.43 8.53
N PRO A 174 12.53 -11.61 8.01
CA PRO A 174 12.73 -11.94 6.60
C PRO A 174 12.15 -10.88 5.66
N LYS A 175 12.86 -10.58 4.57
CA LYS A 175 12.46 -9.55 3.61
C LYS A 175 11.09 -9.79 2.96
N ASN A 176 10.65 -11.04 2.81
CA ASN A 176 9.31 -11.36 2.33
C ASN A 176 8.19 -11.08 3.36
N GLN A 177 8.54 -10.67 4.58
CA GLN A 177 7.60 -10.27 5.64
C GLN A 177 7.60 -8.77 5.87
N GLN A 178 8.78 -8.15 6.06
CA GLN A 178 8.94 -6.74 6.39
C GLN A 178 9.30 -5.86 5.18
N GLY A 179 9.67 -6.44 4.04
CA GLY A 179 10.23 -5.68 2.92
C GLY A 179 11.54 -5.01 3.30
N TRP A 180 11.62 -3.71 3.11
CA TRP A 180 12.78 -2.89 3.52
C TRP A 180 12.84 -2.68 5.03
N GLY A 181 11.69 -2.76 5.71
CA GLY A 181 11.53 -2.52 7.13
C GLY A 181 10.25 -1.75 7.44
N GLU A 182 10.14 -1.25 8.65
CA GLU A 182 9.03 -0.42 9.10
C GLU A 182 9.20 1.04 8.68
N LEU A 183 8.09 1.71 8.34
CA LEU A 183 8.06 3.15 8.07
C LEU A 183 8.65 3.92 9.28
N ASP A 184 9.73 4.63 9.05
CA ASP A 184 10.29 5.62 9.96
C ASP A 184 9.99 7.00 9.38
N LEU A 185 8.95 7.65 9.89
CA LEU A 185 8.46 8.92 9.36
C LEU A 185 9.47 10.05 9.61
N GLU A 186 10.11 10.09 10.77
CA GLU A 186 11.09 11.13 11.11
C GLU A 186 12.26 11.08 10.13
N ARG A 187 12.90 9.92 10.03
CA ARG A 187 14.01 9.70 9.10
C ARG A 187 13.59 9.91 7.64
N PHE A 188 12.36 9.54 7.26
CA PHE A 188 11.86 9.77 5.91
C PHE A 188 11.74 11.26 5.59
N MET A 189 11.28 12.06 6.55
CA MET A 189 11.12 13.51 6.38
C MET A 189 12.44 14.29 6.43
N GLU A 190 13.53 13.70 6.94
CA GLU A 190 14.87 14.29 6.94
C GLU A 190 15.59 14.17 5.59
N LEU A 191 15.17 13.23 4.73
CA LEU A 191 15.73 13.03 3.40
C LEU A 191 15.25 14.09 2.38
#